data_e58bc7aa3074c98c10739e706104a7ec
#
_entry.id   e58bc7aa3074c98c10739e706104a7ec
#
_cell.length_a   1.000
_cell.length_b   1.000
_cell.length_c   1.000
_cell.angle_alpha   90.00
_cell.angle_beta   90.00
_cell.angle_gamma   90.00
#
_symmetry.space_group_name_H-M   'P 1'
#
loop_
_entity.id
_entity.type
_entity.pdbx_description
1 polymer ?
#
loop_
_entity_poly.entity_id
_entity_poly.type
_entity_poly.pdbx_seq_one_letter_code
_entity_poly.pdbx_strand_id
1 'polypeptide(L)'
;MAEHGPVIAQQMFFSEPLPLRSGAVLADYTLVYETHGTLNADKSNAVLVCHALNASHHVAGVDERGQTGWWDNLIGPGKPLDTGRFFVIGVNNPGSCFGSTGPMSINPAHADSGRVYGADFPVVTVEDWVDAQLRLIDRLGITQLAAVMGGSLGGMQALAWTLRHPARLRHCIAVATAPNLSAQNIAFNEVARRAIITDPDFHGGHFYEHGVLPKRGLRVARMIGHITYLSDDAMEQKFGRELRSAELGYSTQEIEFQIESYLRHQGDKFSEYFDANTYLLITRALDYFDPALAFGGNLAQAFAAARAQNFLIVSFTTDWRFSPARSREIVKALVDNRIAVSYAEIAAPHGHDAFLLDDARYHNVMRATFERIHNDVRTT
;
A
#
# COMPACT_ATOMS: atom_id res chain seq x y z
N MET A 1 21.96 1.89 22.94
CA MET A 1 20.99 1.48 21.91
C MET A 1 21.16 -0.02 21.75
N ALA A 2 20.16 -0.82 22.11
CA ALA A 2 20.25 -2.26 21.82
C ALA A 2 20.23 -2.42 20.31
N GLU A 3 21.31 -2.97 19.76
CA GLU A 3 21.34 -3.40 18.36
C GLU A 3 20.33 -4.56 18.25
N HIS A 4 19.11 -4.24 17.83
CA HIS A 4 18.22 -5.26 17.33
C HIS A 4 18.85 -5.79 16.04
N GLY A 5 19.07 -7.10 15.94
CA GLY A 5 19.54 -7.73 14.72
C GLY A 5 18.61 -7.42 13.53
N PRO A 6 19.01 -7.80 12.31
CA PRO A 6 18.21 -7.53 11.12
C PRO A 6 16.81 -8.13 11.23
N VAL A 7 15.83 -7.43 10.66
CA VAL A 7 14.45 -7.91 10.60
C VAL A 7 14.41 -9.07 9.60
N ILE A 8 13.82 -10.19 10.03
CA ILE A 8 13.73 -11.41 9.20
C ILE A 8 12.28 -11.60 8.77
N ALA A 9 12.07 -11.67 7.45
CA ALA A 9 10.79 -11.99 6.88
C ALA A 9 10.40 -13.45 7.19
N GLN A 10 9.14 -13.64 7.54
CA GLN A 10 8.54 -14.93 7.82
C GLN A 10 7.60 -15.35 6.70
N GLN A 11 7.34 -16.64 6.56
CA GLN A 11 6.41 -17.17 5.57
C GLN A 11 5.33 -17.99 6.26
N MET A 12 4.09 -17.85 5.78
CA MET A 12 2.95 -18.65 6.21
C MET A 12 2.30 -19.27 4.98
N PHE A 13 2.33 -20.60 4.91
CA PHE A 13 1.66 -21.37 3.85
C PHE A 13 0.21 -21.69 4.25
N PHE A 14 -0.70 -21.55 3.30
CA PHE A 14 -2.11 -21.86 3.40
C PHE A 14 -2.48 -22.90 2.34
N SER A 15 -2.93 -24.05 2.80
CA SER A 15 -3.46 -25.13 1.94
C SER A 15 -4.97 -24.99 1.70
N GLU A 16 -5.64 -24.14 2.47
CA GLU A 16 -7.06 -23.88 2.30
C GLU A 16 -7.28 -22.90 1.12
N PRO A 17 -8.09 -23.28 0.12
CA PRO A 17 -8.35 -22.42 -1.03
C PRO A 17 -8.88 -21.03 -0.65
N LEU A 18 -8.37 -19.99 -1.29
CA LEU A 18 -8.86 -18.62 -1.18
C LEU A 18 -9.76 -18.31 -2.38
N PRO A 19 -11.10 -18.27 -2.20
CA PRO A 19 -11.99 -17.79 -3.23
C PRO A 19 -11.76 -16.30 -3.47
N LEU A 20 -11.66 -15.89 -4.73
CA LEU A 20 -11.43 -14.51 -5.13
C LEU A 20 -12.73 -13.88 -5.67
N ARG A 21 -12.86 -12.58 -5.53
CA ARG A 21 -14.00 -11.83 -6.07
C ARG A 21 -14.12 -11.91 -7.59
N SER A 22 -13.01 -12.16 -8.29
CA SER A 22 -13.01 -12.41 -9.73
C SER A 22 -13.70 -13.72 -10.14
N GLY A 23 -14.08 -14.57 -9.16
CA GLY A 23 -14.62 -15.92 -9.39
C GLY A 23 -13.53 -17.00 -9.52
N ALA A 24 -12.27 -16.61 -9.58
CA ALA A 24 -11.15 -17.57 -9.53
C ALA A 24 -10.89 -18.04 -8.09
N VAL A 25 -10.00 -19.01 -7.94
CA VAL A 25 -9.58 -19.56 -6.65
C VAL A 25 -8.07 -19.70 -6.64
N LEU A 26 -7.40 -19.20 -5.60
CA LEU A 26 -6.05 -19.62 -5.27
C LEU A 26 -6.14 -20.90 -4.44
N ALA A 27 -5.72 -22.03 -5.01
CA ALA A 27 -5.86 -23.34 -4.38
C ALA A 27 -5.04 -23.47 -3.09
N ASP A 28 -3.81 -22.95 -3.17
CA ASP A 28 -2.90 -22.76 -2.04
C ASP A 28 -2.10 -21.48 -2.26
N TYR A 29 -1.54 -20.92 -1.19
CA TYR A 29 -0.71 -19.72 -1.30
C TYR A 29 0.15 -19.50 -0.07
N THR A 30 1.21 -18.74 -0.25
CA THR A 30 2.11 -18.29 0.82
C THR A 30 1.96 -16.78 1.01
N LEU A 31 1.90 -16.33 2.26
CA LEU A 31 2.07 -14.93 2.62
C LEU A 31 3.44 -14.73 3.26
N VAL A 32 4.16 -13.70 2.81
CA VAL A 32 5.36 -13.20 3.48
C VAL A 32 4.96 -12.06 4.40
N TYR A 33 5.47 -12.07 5.62
CA TYR A 33 5.17 -11.06 6.62
C TYR A 33 6.35 -10.82 7.55
N GLU A 34 6.32 -9.71 8.25
CA GLU A 34 7.25 -9.36 9.33
C GLU A 34 6.50 -8.96 10.58
N THR A 35 7.15 -9.10 11.72
CA THR A 35 6.60 -8.68 13.01
C THR A 35 7.61 -7.86 13.78
N HIS A 36 7.14 -6.82 14.49
CA HIS A 36 7.95 -5.95 15.30
C HIS A 36 7.30 -5.80 16.69
N GLY A 37 8.12 -5.77 17.74
CA GLY A 37 7.64 -5.72 19.12
C GLY A 37 7.23 -7.09 19.66
N THR A 38 6.51 -7.10 20.78
CA THR A 38 6.09 -8.32 21.47
C THR A 38 4.58 -8.37 21.61
N LEU A 39 4.00 -9.49 21.19
CA LEU A 39 2.57 -9.77 21.37
C LEU A 39 2.31 -10.04 22.85
N ASN A 40 1.40 -9.29 23.48
CA ASN A 40 1.03 -9.47 24.87
C ASN A 40 0.23 -10.78 25.10
N ALA A 41 0.04 -11.17 26.36
CA ALA A 41 -0.54 -12.47 26.71
C ALA A 41 -1.98 -12.66 26.21
N ASP A 42 -2.78 -11.59 26.21
CA ASP A 42 -4.16 -11.58 25.73
C ASP A 42 -4.29 -11.21 24.23
N LYS A 43 -3.13 -10.98 23.58
CA LYS A 43 -3.04 -10.66 22.14
C LYS A 43 -3.80 -9.42 21.73
N SER A 44 -4.04 -8.49 22.64
CA SER A 44 -4.84 -7.29 22.41
C SER A 44 -4.08 -6.12 21.79
N ASN A 45 -2.72 -6.16 21.77
CA ASN A 45 -1.88 -5.06 21.31
C ASN A 45 -1.41 -5.17 19.86
N ALA A 46 -2.02 -6.02 19.04
CA ALA A 46 -1.60 -6.24 17.66
C ALA A 46 -2.11 -5.14 16.72
N VAL A 47 -1.22 -4.60 15.90
CA VAL A 47 -1.51 -3.60 14.86
C VAL A 47 -1.10 -4.16 13.50
N LEU A 48 -2.04 -4.23 12.55
CA LEU A 48 -1.77 -4.61 11.17
C LEU A 48 -1.48 -3.37 10.33
N VAL A 49 -0.36 -3.38 9.61
CA VAL A 49 0.06 -2.34 8.68
C VAL A 49 -0.10 -2.82 7.25
N CYS A 50 -1.00 -2.18 6.51
CA CYS A 50 -1.30 -2.47 5.12
C CYS A 50 -0.41 -1.63 4.20
N HIS A 51 0.31 -2.29 3.28
CA HIS A 51 1.27 -1.60 2.42
C HIS A 51 0.64 -0.85 1.24
N ALA A 52 1.33 0.19 0.77
CA ALA A 52 1.01 0.94 -0.44
C ALA A 52 1.48 0.19 -1.71
N LEU A 53 1.21 0.75 -2.90
CA LEU A 53 1.43 0.10 -4.20
C LEU A 53 2.84 -0.46 -4.39
N ASN A 54 3.87 0.31 -4.08
CA ASN A 54 5.28 -0.07 -4.28
C ASN A 54 5.94 -0.62 -3.02
N ALA A 55 5.21 -0.71 -1.92
CA ALA A 55 5.71 -1.15 -0.63
C ALA A 55 5.45 -2.66 -0.43
N SER A 56 5.92 -3.19 0.66
CA SER A 56 5.85 -4.62 0.98
C SER A 56 5.57 -4.85 2.47
N HIS A 57 5.76 -6.07 2.93
CA HIS A 57 5.75 -6.44 4.34
C HIS A 57 6.83 -5.74 5.17
N HIS A 58 7.93 -5.28 4.55
CA HIS A 58 9.05 -4.65 5.26
C HIS A 58 8.71 -3.21 5.66
N VAL A 59 8.00 -3.09 6.80
CA VAL A 59 7.43 -1.80 7.23
C VAL A 59 8.41 -0.96 8.07
N ALA A 60 9.32 -1.57 8.83
CA ALA A 60 10.23 -0.88 9.74
C ALA A 60 11.52 -1.67 9.98
N GLY A 61 12.52 -1.00 10.59
CA GLY A 61 13.82 -1.60 10.86
C GLY A 61 14.67 -1.74 9.61
N VAL A 62 15.73 -2.55 9.71
CA VAL A 62 16.66 -2.83 8.61
C VAL A 62 16.67 -4.34 8.36
N ASP A 63 16.50 -4.75 7.13
CA ASP A 63 16.53 -6.16 6.73
C ASP A 63 17.96 -6.71 6.60
N GLU A 64 18.09 -8.01 6.27
CA GLU A 64 19.38 -8.69 6.07
C GLU A 64 20.20 -8.12 4.89
N ARG A 65 19.57 -7.38 3.99
CA ARG A 65 20.22 -6.73 2.83
C ARG A 65 20.59 -5.27 3.12
N GLY A 66 20.35 -4.78 4.35
CA GLY A 66 20.58 -3.40 4.73
C GLY A 66 19.53 -2.42 4.22
N GLN A 67 18.35 -2.90 3.79
CA GLN A 67 17.25 -2.04 3.36
C GLN A 67 16.45 -1.59 4.57
N THR A 68 16.11 -0.31 4.61
CA THR A 68 15.25 0.26 5.66
C THR A 68 13.78 0.09 5.28
N GLY A 69 12.94 -0.29 6.26
CA GLY A 69 11.50 -0.42 6.09
C GLY A 69 10.87 0.88 5.58
N TRP A 70 9.84 0.76 4.75
CA TRP A 70 9.26 1.90 4.03
C TRP A 70 8.52 2.91 4.91
N TRP A 71 8.19 2.54 6.15
CA TRP A 71 7.58 3.43 7.16
C TRP A 71 8.38 3.48 8.46
N ASP A 72 9.68 3.23 8.35
CA ASP A 72 10.57 3.20 9.51
C ASP A 72 10.54 4.49 10.34
N ASN A 73 10.34 5.64 9.71
CA ASN A 73 10.21 6.92 10.42
C ASN A 73 8.99 6.99 11.36
N LEU A 74 7.95 6.20 11.10
CA LEU A 74 6.72 6.18 11.90
C LEU A 74 6.70 5.02 12.91
N ILE A 75 7.35 3.88 12.60
CA ILE A 75 7.23 2.60 13.30
C ILE A 75 8.56 2.21 13.93
N GLY A 76 8.59 1.94 15.23
CA GLY A 76 9.79 1.50 15.93
C GLY A 76 9.78 1.87 17.43
N PRO A 77 10.81 1.50 18.18
CA PRO A 77 10.89 1.85 19.59
C PRO A 77 10.87 3.37 19.81
N GLY A 78 9.90 3.85 20.61
CA GLY A 78 9.71 5.28 20.92
C GLY A 78 9.19 6.14 19.76
N LYS A 79 8.95 5.57 18.58
CA LYS A 79 8.34 6.26 17.43
C LYS A 79 6.83 6.41 17.62
N PRO A 80 6.10 7.13 16.72
CA PRO A 80 4.65 7.29 16.85
C PRO A 80 3.88 5.98 17.02
N LEU A 81 4.17 4.95 16.24
CA LEU A 81 3.75 3.57 16.51
C LEU A 81 4.90 2.84 17.23
N ASP A 82 4.84 2.88 18.55
CA ASP A 82 5.89 2.37 19.43
C ASP A 82 5.84 0.84 19.54
N THR A 83 6.83 0.17 18.97
CA THR A 83 6.97 -1.28 19.04
C THR A 83 7.35 -1.80 20.44
N GLY A 84 7.70 -0.94 21.39
CA GLY A 84 7.79 -1.28 22.81
C GLY A 84 6.43 -1.52 23.48
N ARG A 85 5.34 -1.07 22.85
CA ARG A 85 3.95 -1.18 23.34
C ARG A 85 3.07 -2.04 22.45
N PHE A 86 3.31 -2.03 21.15
CA PHE A 86 2.50 -2.71 20.16
C PHE A 86 3.27 -3.81 19.45
N PHE A 87 2.54 -4.86 19.09
CA PHE A 87 3.00 -5.89 18.18
C PHE A 87 2.55 -5.53 16.78
N VAL A 88 3.47 -5.10 15.94
CA VAL A 88 3.20 -4.61 14.59
C VAL A 88 3.42 -5.73 13.58
N ILE A 89 2.47 -5.91 12.67
CA ILE A 89 2.49 -6.92 11.62
C ILE A 89 2.48 -6.19 10.27
N GLY A 90 3.53 -6.39 9.47
CA GLY A 90 3.57 -6.03 8.06
C GLY A 90 3.36 -7.27 7.21
N VAL A 91 2.45 -7.24 6.25
CA VAL A 91 2.15 -8.38 5.37
C VAL A 91 2.26 -8.00 3.92
N ASN A 92 2.81 -8.90 3.09
CA ASN A 92 2.86 -8.75 1.64
C ASN A 92 1.66 -9.46 1.01
N ASN A 93 0.88 -8.72 0.22
CA ASN A 93 -0.38 -9.21 -0.35
C ASN A 93 -0.17 -10.26 -1.47
N PRO A 94 -1.12 -11.18 -1.68
CA PRO A 94 -1.14 -12.03 -2.87
C PRO A 94 -1.15 -11.20 -4.16
N GLY A 95 -0.42 -11.65 -5.16
CA GLY A 95 -0.25 -10.91 -6.42
C GLY A 95 0.88 -9.89 -6.42
N SER A 96 1.55 -9.67 -5.26
CA SER A 96 2.75 -8.83 -5.15
C SER A 96 4.03 -9.58 -5.54
N CYS A 97 5.12 -8.83 -5.81
CA CYS A 97 6.42 -9.35 -6.22
C CYS A 97 7.44 -9.47 -5.07
N PHE A 98 6.99 -9.40 -3.81
CA PHE A 98 7.88 -9.42 -2.64
C PHE A 98 7.77 -10.73 -1.84
N GLY A 99 7.58 -11.87 -2.52
CA GLY A 99 7.69 -13.21 -1.97
C GLY A 99 6.37 -13.89 -1.60
N SER A 100 5.27 -13.18 -1.39
CA SER A 100 3.95 -13.81 -1.34
C SER A 100 3.56 -14.38 -2.70
N THR A 101 2.68 -15.38 -2.73
CA THR A 101 2.23 -15.98 -3.99
C THR A 101 1.69 -14.92 -4.94
N GLY A 102 2.27 -14.86 -6.13
CA GLY A 102 1.99 -13.85 -7.15
C GLY A 102 2.45 -14.29 -8.55
N PRO A 103 2.47 -13.39 -9.53
CA PRO A 103 2.86 -13.69 -10.91
C PRO A 103 4.21 -14.39 -11.06
N MET A 104 5.16 -14.11 -10.18
CA MET A 104 6.50 -14.72 -10.19
C MET A 104 6.55 -16.09 -9.50
N SER A 105 5.48 -16.53 -8.87
CA SER A 105 5.41 -17.86 -8.23
C SER A 105 5.19 -18.94 -9.26
N ILE A 106 5.71 -20.16 -8.98
CA ILE A 106 5.45 -21.33 -9.84
C ILE A 106 3.94 -21.59 -9.89
N ASN A 107 3.43 -21.73 -11.11
CA ASN A 107 2.03 -22.10 -11.32
C ASN A 107 1.84 -23.59 -11.03
N PRO A 108 1.00 -24.00 -10.06
CA PRO A 108 0.78 -25.41 -9.73
C PRO A 108 0.32 -26.25 -10.91
N ALA A 109 -0.39 -25.65 -11.88
CA ALA A 109 -0.80 -26.34 -13.11
C ALA A 109 0.39 -26.72 -14.02
N HIS A 110 1.57 -26.15 -13.78
CA HIS A 110 2.79 -26.31 -14.56
C HIS A 110 4.00 -26.61 -13.67
N ALA A 111 3.79 -27.20 -12.50
CA ALA A 111 4.82 -27.47 -11.49
C ALA A 111 6.01 -28.27 -12.08
N ASP A 112 5.74 -29.26 -12.93
CA ASP A 112 6.77 -30.13 -13.56
C ASP A 112 7.73 -29.36 -14.48
N SER A 113 7.27 -28.27 -15.10
CA SER A 113 8.08 -27.41 -15.98
C SER A 113 8.73 -26.24 -15.25
N GLY A 114 8.34 -25.98 -14.01
CA GLY A 114 8.78 -24.79 -13.25
C GLY A 114 8.25 -23.45 -13.81
N ARG A 115 7.24 -23.49 -14.69
CA ARG A 115 6.64 -22.30 -15.26
C ARG A 115 5.94 -21.45 -14.17
N VAL A 116 6.21 -20.17 -14.15
CA VAL A 116 5.53 -19.24 -13.24
C VAL A 116 4.14 -18.86 -13.78
N TYR A 117 3.32 -18.28 -12.91
CA TYR A 117 1.99 -17.82 -13.32
C TYR A 117 2.04 -16.78 -14.46
N GLY A 118 2.91 -15.77 -14.32
CA GLY A 118 2.92 -14.66 -15.27
C GLY A 118 1.55 -14.01 -15.37
N ALA A 119 1.06 -13.83 -16.59
CA ALA A 119 -0.28 -13.30 -16.87
C ALA A 119 -1.44 -14.24 -16.47
N ASP A 120 -1.16 -15.51 -16.19
CA ASP A 120 -2.17 -16.47 -15.75
C ASP A 120 -2.51 -16.31 -14.25
N PHE A 121 -1.79 -15.48 -13.52
CA PHE A 121 -2.13 -15.19 -12.12
C PHE A 121 -3.52 -14.54 -12.04
N PRO A 122 -4.42 -15.08 -11.19
CA PRO A 122 -5.79 -14.57 -11.15
C PRO A 122 -5.86 -13.13 -10.66
N VAL A 123 -6.85 -12.39 -11.16
CA VAL A 123 -7.11 -11.02 -10.72
C VAL A 123 -7.54 -11.04 -9.25
N VAL A 124 -6.82 -10.28 -8.44
CA VAL A 124 -7.08 -10.07 -7.02
C VAL A 124 -7.61 -8.65 -6.78
N THR A 125 -8.41 -8.48 -5.73
CA THR A 125 -8.96 -7.19 -5.30
C THR A 125 -8.44 -6.82 -3.91
N VAL A 126 -8.71 -5.59 -3.48
CA VAL A 126 -8.40 -5.12 -2.11
C VAL A 126 -9.09 -6.01 -1.07
N GLU A 127 -10.30 -6.43 -1.34
CA GLU A 127 -11.06 -7.29 -0.44
C GLU A 127 -10.50 -8.71 -0.35
N ASP A 128 -9.97 -9.26 -1.43
CA ASP A 128 -9.28 -10.56 -1.43
C ASP A 128 -8.01 -10.50 -0.58
N TRP A 129 -7.29 -9.39 -0.64
CA TRP A 129 -6.13 -9.17 0.23
C TRP A 129 -6.52 -9.15 1.71
N VAL A 130 -7.60 -8.46 2.04
CA VAL A 130 -8.11 -8.41 3.42
C VAL A 130 -8.51 -9.81 3.91
N ASP A 131 -9.14 -10.62 3.07
CA ASP A 131 -9.50 -12.00 3.41
C ASP A 131 -8.24 -12.89 3.61
N ALA A 132 -7.20 -12.71 2.80
CA ALA A 132 -5.92 -13.40 2.99
C ALA A 132 -5.20 -12.94 4.28
N GLN A 133 -5.19 -11.64 4.53
CA GLN A 133 -4.63 -11.05 5.76
C GLN A 133 -5.35 -11.57 7.01
N LEU A 134 -6.69 -11.69 6.97
CA LEU A 134 -7.46 -12.24 8.07
C LEU A 134 -7.01 -13.67 8.43
N ARG A 135 -6.77 -14.52 7.43
CA ARG A 135 -6.28 -15.88 7.67
C ARG A 135 -4.89 -15.88 8.34
N LEU A 136 -4.01 -14.94 7.99
CA LEU A 136 -2.74 -14.77 8.69
C LEU A 136 -2.96 -14.39 10.16
N ILE A 137 -3.84 -13.43 10.42
CA ILE A 137 -4.19 -13.00 11.79
C ILE A 137 -4.78 -14.16 12.60
N ASP A 138 -5.61 -15.01 12.00
CA ASP A 138 -6.15 -16.21 12.63
C ASP A 138 -5.05 -17.23 12.98
N ARG A 139 -4.11 -17.48 12.07
CA ARG A 139 -2.96 -18.38 12.31
C ARG A 139 -2.02 -17.86 13.41
N LEU A 140 -1.91 -16.54 13.60
CA LEU A 140 -1.19 -15.93 14.73
C LEU A 140 -2.00 -16.00 16.03
N GLY A 141 -3.27 -16.47 15.96
CA GLY A 141 -4.16 -16.63 17.10
C GLY A 141 -4.67 -15.30 17.66
N ILE A 142 -4.72 -14.24 16.83
CA ILE A 142 -5.18 -12.92 17.21
C ILE A 142 -6.69 -12.82 16.85
N THR A 143 -7.53 -12.68 17.87
CA THR A 143 -8.99 -12.60 17.68
C THR A 143 -9.46 -11.22 17.28
N GLN A 144 -8.81 -10.17 17.77
CA GLN A 144 -9.14 -8.78 17.46
C GLN A 144 -7.88 -7.92 17.45
N LEU A 145 -7.68 -7.16 16.38
CA LEU A 145 -6.59 -6.21 16.25
C LEU A 145 -6.87 -4.93 17.05
N ALA A 146 -5.86 -4.40 17.72
CA ALA A 146 -5.93 -3.06 18.30
C ALA A 146 -6.21 -2.01 17.23
N ALA A 147 -5.50 -2.12 16.09
CA ALA A 147 -5.73 -1.26 14.94
C ALA A 147 -5.37 -1.96 13.63
N VAL A 148 -6.01 -1.51 12.55
CA VAL A 148 -5.55 -1.70 11.17
C VAL A 148 -5.22 -0.32 10.60
N MET A 149 -4.03 -0.17 10.02
CA MET A 149 -3.60 1.10 9.45
C MET A 149 -2.96 0.94 8.08
N GLY A 150 -3.05 2.00 7.29
CA GLY A 150 -2.35 2.07 6.01
C GLY A 150 -2.42 3.44 5.37
N GLY A 151 -1.46 3.71 4.48
CA GLY A 151 -1.41 4.90 3.65
C GLY A 151 -1.78 4.59 2.20
N SER A 152 -2.44 5.51 1.51
CA SER A 152 -2.79 5.35 0.09
C SER A 152 -3.64 4.08 -0.14
N LEU A 153 -3.18 3.16 -0.98
CA LEU A 153 -3.75 1.81 -1.16
C LEU A 153 -3.87 1.04 0.16
N GLY A 154 -2.90 1.20 1.07
CA GLY A 154 -2.99 0.62 2.40
C GLY A 154 -4.15 1.16 3.22
N GLY A 155 -4.51 2.42 3.03
CA GLY A 155 -5.70 3.03 3.62
C GLY A 155 -7.00 2.43 3.06
N MET A 156 -7.06 2.11 1.77
CA MET A 156 -8.19 1.39 1.19
C MET A 156 -8.34 -0.01 1.79
N GLN A 157 -7.23 -0.71 2.03
CA GLN A 157 -7.24 -2.00 2.73
C GLN A 157 -7.75 -1.85 4.16
N ALA A 158 -7.30 -0.83 4.91
CA ALA A 158 -7.78 -0.56 6.26
C ALA A 158 -9.29 -0.28 6.29
N LEU A 159 -9.81 0.48 5.32
CA LEU A 159 -11.26 0.69 5.16
C LEU A 159 -11.98 -0.61 4.83
N ALA A 160 -11.45 -1.43 3.92
CA ALA A 160 -12.03 -2.72 3.57
C ALA A 160 -12.12 -3.67 4.78
N TRP A 161 -11.14 -3.65 5.68
CA TRP A 161 -11.17 -4.41 6.94
C TRP A 161 -12.39 -4.05 7.79
N THR A 162 -12.73 -2.77 7.91
CA THR A 162 -13.88 -2.31 8.70
C THR A 162 -15.21 -2.76 8.14
N LEU A 163 -15.27 -3.00 6.83
CA LEU A 163 -16.49 -3.39 6.13
C LEU A 163 -16.66 -4.91 6.08
N ARG A 164 -15.58 -5.64 5.89
CA ARG A 164 -15.61 -7.11 5.75
C ARG A 164 -15.56 -7.82 7.09
N HIS A 165 -14.77 -7.31 8.04
CA HIS A 165 -14.49 -7.98 9.31
C HIS A 165 -14.63 -7.01 10.50
N PRO A 166 -15.80 -6.35 10.65
CA PRO A 166 -15.99 -5.28 11.64
C PRO A 166 -15.72 -5.71 13.09
N ALA A 167 -15.94 -6.99 13.45
CA ALA A 167 -15.66 -7.49 14.80
C ALA A 167 -14.16 -7.76 15.07
N ARG A 168 -13.32 -7.70 14.04
CA ARG A 168 -11.92 -8.14 14.12
C ARG A 168 -10.92 -7.00 14.36
N LEU A 169 -11.36 -5.76 14.48
CA LEU A 169 -10.52 -4.61 14.79
C LEU A 169 -11.27 -3.61 15.67
N ARG A 170 -10.52 -2.82 16.46
CA ARG A 170 -11.06 -1.74 17.30
C ARG A 170 -10.90 -0.37 16.63
N HIS A 171 -9.76 -0.13 16.00
CA HIS A 171 -9.42 1.14 15.39
C HIS A 171 -9.03 0.97 13.92
N CYS A 172 -9.46 1.92 13.08
CA CYS A 172 -9.06 2.04 11.69
C CYS A 172 -8.32 3.37 11.49
N ILE A 173 -7.09 3.31 10.96
CA ILE A 173 -6.29 4.49 10.65
C ILE A 173 -6.03 4.51 9.15
N ALA A 174 -6.68 5.44 8.45
CA ALA A 174 -6.56 5.57 7.00
C ALA A 174 -5.92 6.92 6.65
N VAL A 175 -4.76 6.86 6.01
CA VAL A 175 -3.89 8.03 5.74
C VAL A 175 -3.78 8.25 4.24
N ALA A 176 -3.91 9.49 3.77
CA ALA A 176 -3.75 9.87 2.36
C ALA A 176 -4.52 8.92 1.41
N THR A 177 -5.80 8.68 1.69
CA THR A 177 -6.63 7.70 0.96
C THR A 177 -8.00 8.26 0.59
N ALA A 178 -8.73 7.52 -0.24
CA ALA A 178 -10.06 7.86 -0.73
C ALA A 178 -10.98 6.63 -0.70
N PRO A 179 -12.31 6.81 -0.74
CA PRO A 179 -13.25 5.69 -0.76
C PRO A 179 -13.20 4.90 -2.08
N ASN A 180 -12.78 5.52 -3.18
CA ASN A 180 -12.54 4.92 -4.48
C ASN A 180 -11.64 5.83 -5.32
N LEU A 181 -11.17 5.37 -6.48
CA LEU A 181 -10.41 6.20 -7.40
C LEU A 181 -11.30 7.17 -8.17
N SER A 182 -10.77 8.38 -8.43
CA SER A 182 -11.35 9.31 -9.39
C SER A 182 -11.11 8.84 -10.84
N ALA A 183 -11.91 9.34 -11.79
CA ALA A 183 -11.68 9.09 -13.22
C ALA A 183 -10.25 9.48 -13.64
N GLN A 184 -9.71 10.58 -13.10
CA GLN A 184 -8.33 11.02 -13.37
C GLN A 184 -7.30 9.99 -12.88
N ASN A 185 -7.46 9.42 -11.68
CA ASN A 185 -6.56 8.39 -11.16
C ASN A 185 -6.63 7.10 -11.98
N ILE A 186 -7.84 6.68 -12.40
CA ILE A 186 -8.02 5.54 -13.30
C ILE A 186 -7.33 5.80 -14.65
N ALA A 187 -7.42 7.03 -15.18
CA ALA A 187 -6.76 7.42 -16.42
C ALA A 187 -5.23 7.32 -16.31
N PHE A 188 -4.62 7.80 -15.22
CA PHE A 188 -3.18 7.63 -14.98
C PHE A 188 -2.78 6.14 -14.89
N ASN A 189 -3.57 5.32 -14.18
CA ASN A 189 -3.33 3.88 -14.12
C ASN A 189 -3.41 3.25 -15.53
N GLU A 190 -4.37 3.66 -16.36
CA GLU A 190 -4.51 3.12 -17.72
C GLU A 190 -3.31 3.49 -18.60
N VAL A 191 -2.84 4.75 -18.56
CA VAL A 191 -1.63 5.16 -19.31
C VAL A 191 -0.41 4.33 -18.87
N ALA A 192 -0.23 4.14 -17.57
CA ALA A 192 0.85 3.32 -17.04
C ALA A 192 0.75 1.84 -17.47
N ARG A 193 -0.45 1.24 -17.40
CA ARG A 193 -0.67 -0.13 -17.89
C ARG A 193 -0.42 -0.24 -19.38
N ARG A 194 -0.89 0.73 -20.17
CA ARG A 194 -0.65 0.72 -21.63
C ARG A 194 0.84 0.79 -21.95
N ALA A 195 1.62 1.60 -21.23
CA ALA A 195 3.06 1.65 -21.42
C ALA A 195 3.72 0.26 -21.19
N ILE A 196 3.28 -0.49 -20.18
CA ILE A 196 3.77 -1.84 -19.88
C ILE A 196 3.32 -2.84 -20.96
N ILE A 197 2.02 -2.87 -21.29
CA ILE A 197 1.43 -3.87 -22.21
C ILE A 197 1.98 -3.70 -23.63
N THR A 198 2.32 -2.48 -24.05
CA THR A 198 2.86 -2.19 -25.38
C THR A 198 4.39 -2.26 -25.44
N ASP A 199 5.07 -2.57 -24.34
CA ASP A 199 6.51 -2.84 -24.34
C ASP A 199 6.80 -4.08 -25.20
N PRO A 200 7.74 -4.03 -26.16
CA PRO A 200 8.10 -5.19 -26.99
C PRO A 200 8.48 -6.42 -26.20
N ASP A 201 9.04 -6.24 -24.99
CA ASP A 201 9.51 -7.31 -24.12
C ASP A 201 8.38 -7.83 -23.19
N PHE A 202 7.13 -7.34 -23.30
CA PHE A 202 6.02 -7.79 -22.43
C PHE A 202 5.52 -9.21 -22.73
N HIS A 203 5.56 -9.63 -23.98
CA HIS A 203 5.16 -10.98 -24.42
C HIS A 203 3.80 -11.45 -23.85
N GLY A 204 2.79 -10.58 -23.84
CA GLY A 204 1.48 -10.93 -23.28
C GLY A 204 1.48 -11.21 -21.77
N GLY A 205 2.53 -10.81 -21.05
CA GLY A 205 2.73 -11.07 -19.63
C GLY A 205 3.49 -12.35 -19.31
N HIS A 206 3.98 -13.07 -20.34
CA HIS A 206 4.81 -14.29 -20.19
C HIS A 206 6.30 -14.04 -20.45
N PHE A 207 6.76 -12.81 -20.22
CA PHE A 207 8.14 -12.37 -20.46
C PHE A 207 9.20 -13.17 -19.67
N TYR A 208 8.82 -13.81 -18.57
CA TYR A 208 9.73 -14.69 -17.80
C TYR A 208 10.25 -15.88 -18.65
N GLU A 209 9.40 -16.46 -19.50
CA GLU A 209 9.75 -17.58 -20.38
C GLU A 209 10.76 -17.17 -21.47
N HIS A 210 10.83 -15.88 -21.77
CA HIS A 210 11.76 -15.29 -22.73
C HIS A 210 13.04 -14.75 -22.07
N GLY A 211 13.15 -14.78 -20.75
CA GLY A 211 14.30 -14.26 -20.00
C GLY A 211 14.47 -12.75 -20.11
N VAL A 212 13.40 -12.01 -20.41
CA VAL A 212 13.40 -10.55 -20.57
C VAL A 212 12.46 -9.89 -19.56
N LEU A 213 12.55 -8.58 -19.41
CA LEU A 213 11.67 -7.77 -18.57
C LEU A 213 11.18 -6.56 -19.37
N PRO A 214 9.90 -6.19 -19.30
CA PRO A 214 9.34 -5.01 -19.99
C PRO A 214 9.75 -3.71 -19.28
N LYS A 215 11.06 -3.47 -19.22
CA LYS A 215 11.67 -2.35 -18.46
C LYS A 215 11.28 -0.98 -19.00
N ARG A 216 11.07 -0.87 -20.33
CA ARG A 216 10.69 0.41 -20.96
C ARG A 216 9.31 0.86 -20.46
N GLY A 217 8.35 -0.06 -20.46
CA GLY A 217 7.00 0.18 -19.95
C GLY A 217 6.98 0.48 -18.46
N LEU A 218 7.70 -0.30 -17.66
CA LEU A 218 7.82 -0.09 -16.21
C LEU A 218 8.43 1.27 -15.87
N ARG A 219 9.45 1.72 -16.61
CA ARG A 219 10.06 3.05 -16.45
C ARG A 219 9.04 4.16 -16.64
N VAL A 220 8.29 4.11 -17.75
CA VAL A 220 7.24 5.10 -18.06
C VAL A 220 6.15 5.07 -17.01
N ALA A 221 5.70 3.89 -16.59
CA ALA A 221 4.71 3.74 -15.52
C ALA A 221 5.18 4.39 -14.22
N ARG A 222 6.45 4.23 -13.85
CA ARG A 222 7.04 4.84 -12.66
C ARG A 222 7.19 6.36 -12.79
N MET A 223 7.58 6.86 -13.95
CA MET A 223 7.66 8.30 -14.22
C MET A 223 6.30 8.98 -14.03
N ILE A 224 5.22 8.38 -14.56
CA ILE A 224 3.85 8.86 -14.33
C ILE A 224 3.51 8.84 -12.83
N GLY A 225 3.88 7.77 -12.12
CA GLY A 225 3.71 7.68 -10.67
C GLY A 225 4.36 8.87 -9.96
N HIS A 226 5.63 9.16 -10.24
CA HIS A 226 6.34 10.29 -9.60
C HIS A 226 5.72 11.65 -9.90
N ILE A 227 5.23 11.88 -11.11
CA ILE A 227 4.49 13.11 -11.43
C ILE A 227 3.23 13.24 -10.56
N THR A 228 2.55 12.13 -10.27
CA THR A 228 1.30 12.15 -9.49
C THR A 228 1.52 12.14 -7.98
N TYR A 229 2.71 11.78 -7.50
CA TYR A 229 3.01 11.70 -6.06
C TYR A 229 3.52 13.01 -5.47
N LEU A 230 4.17 13.84 -6.27
CA LEU A 230 4.67 15.14 -5.84
C LEU A 230 3.62 16.24 -6.10
N SER A 231 3.65 17.29 -5.29
CA SER A 231 2.90 18.51 -5.60
C SER A 231 3.61 19.32 -6.67
N ASP A 232 2.87 20.22 -7.34
CA ASP A 232 3.44 21.18 -8.30
C ASP A 232 4.50 22.05 -7.62
N ASP A 233 4.16 22.61 -6.45
CA ASP A 233 5.09 23.43 -5.63
C ASP A 233 6.38 22.66 -5.28
N ALA A 234 6.27 21.38 -4.88
CA ALA A 234 7.45 20.56 -4.55
C ALA A 234 8.32 20.29 -5.78
N MET A 235 7.72 20.07 -6.94
CA MET A 235 8.44 19.91 -8.20
C MET A 235 9.14 21.21 -8.61
N GLU A 236 8.43 22.34 -8.55
CA GLU A 236 8.99 23.65 -8.90
C GLU A 236 10.12 24.04 -7.93
N GLN A 237 9.93 23.85 -6.62
CA GLN A 237 10.97 24.14 -5.64
C GLN A 237 12.22 23.28 -5.80
N LYS A 238 12.05 22.01 -6.21
CA LYS A 238 13.16 21.05 -6.31
C LYS A 238 13.92 21.16 -7.62
N PHE A 239 13.24 21.42 -8.71
CA PHE A 239 13.81 21.34 -10.06
C PHE A 239 13.67 22.64 -10.85
N GLY A 240 12.57 23.38 -10.69
CA GLY A 240 12.26 24.55 -11.50
C GLY A 240 12.46 24.27 -12.99
N ARG A 241 13.18 25.14 -13.64
CA ARG A 241 13.65 24.98 -15.02
C ARG A 241 15.18 24.77 -15.11
N GLU A 242 15.74 24.14 -14.09
CA GLU A 242 17.20 23.91 -14.03
C GLU A 242 17.67 23.00 -15.17
N LEU A 243 18.71 23.43 -15.86
CA LEU A 243 19.37 22.66 -16.91
C LEU A 243 20.41 21.70 -16.32
N ARG A 244 20.68 20.60 -17.00
CA ARG A 244 21.79 19.70 -16.68
C ARG A 244 23.15 20.25 -17.12
N SER A 245 23.17 21.04 -18.19
CA SER A 245 24.32 21.72 -18.76
C SER A 245 24.15 23.23 -18.64
N ALA A 246 25.23 23.98 -18.85
CA ALA A 246 25.16 25.44 -18.77
C ALA A 246 24.25 26.07 -19.84
N GLU A 247 24.04 25.36 -20.96
CA GLU A 247 23.27 25.86 -22.10
C GLU A 247 22.35 24.77 -22.65
N LEU A 248 21.28 25.21 -23.36
CA LEU A 248 20.36 24.33 -24.08
C LEU A 248 21.06 23.70 -25.30
N GLY A 249 20.96 22.39 -25.44
CA GLY A 249 21.49 21.64 -26.57
C GLY A 249 20.54 21.58 -27.77
N TYR A 250 19.28 22.01 -27.61
CA TYR A 250 18.23 21.96 -28.63
C TYR A 250 18.06 20.55 -29.24
N SER A 251 18.10 19.53 -28.41
CA SER A 251 17.95 18.12 -28.80
C SER A 251 16.54 17.62 -28.51
N THR A 252 16.01 16.76 -29.40
CA THR A 252 14.74 16.04 -29.16
C THR A 252 14.92 14.73 -28.42
N GLN A 253 16.15 14.28 -28.16
CA GLN A 253 16.45 12.97 -27.59
C GLN A 253 17.28 13.03 -26.30
N GLU A 254 18.08 14.07 -26.15
CA GLU A 254 18.96 14.26 -25.00
C GLU A 254 18.16 14.79 -23.78
N ILE A 255 18.72 14.55 -22.60
CA ILE A 255 18.19 15.09 -21.36
C ILE A 255 18.72 16.51 -21.18
N GLU A 256 17.85 17.49 -21.15
CA GLU A 256 18.24 18.90 -20.99
C GLU A 256 17.91 19.43 -19.60
N PHE A 257 16.76 19.05 -19.00
CA PHE A 257 16.32 19.54 -17.70
C PHE A 257 16.60 18.53 -16.56
N GLN A 258 16.83 19.03 -15.36
CA GLN A 258 17.07 18.21 -14.17
C GLN A 258 15.88 17.28 -13.86
N ILE A 259 14.66 17.75 -14.06
CA ILE A 259 13.44 16.94 -13.85
C ILE A 259 13.39 15.72 -14.78
N GLU A 260 13.84 15.84 -16.03
CA GLU A 260 13.91 14.71 -16.97
C GLU A 260 14.89 13.64 -16.47
N SER A 261 16.06 14.08 -16.00
CA SER A 261 17.05 13.19 -15.40
C SER A 261 16.52 12.47 -14.17
N TYR A 262 15.83 13.20 -13.30
CA TYR A 262 15.21 12.63 -12.11
C TYR A 262 14.17 11.57 -12.45
N LEU A 263 13.24 11.86 -13.37
CA LEU A 263 12.20 10.92 -13.77
C LEU A 263 12.79 9.64 -14.40
N ARG A 264 13.79 9.79 -15.28
CA ARG A 264 14.48 8.64 -15.88
C ARG A 264 15.18 7.79 -14.80
N HIS A 265 15.90 8.41 -13.87
CA HIS A 265 16.55 7.70 -12.78
C HIS A 265 15.56 6.92 -11.91
N GLN A 266 14.42 7.52 -11.56
CA GLN A 266 13.37 6.85 -10.78
C GLN A 266 12.75 5.69 -11.54
N GLY A 267 12.53 5.85 -12.84
CA GLY A 267 12.07 4.79 -13.72
C GLY A 267 13.05 3.62 -13.81
N ASP A 268 14.32 3.92 -14.05
CA ASP A 268 15.39 2.91 -14.15
C ASP A 268 15.47 2.07 -12.86
N LYS A 269 15.58 2.74 -11.71
CA LYS A 269 15.64 2.08 -10.41
C LYS A 269 14.43 1.18 -10.17
N PHE A 270 13.22 1.64 -10.47
CA PHE A 270 12.00 0.88 -10.27
C PHE A 270 11.94 -0.38 -11.13
N SER A 271 12.35 -0.27 -12.40
CA SER A 271 12.33 -1.39 -13.36
C SER A 271 13.31 -2.51 -13.04
N GLU A 272 14.19 -2.33 -12.07
CA GLU A 272 15.16 -3.35 -11.64
C GLU A 272 14.59 -4.31 -10.60
N TYR A 273 13.59 -3.87 -9.81
CA TYR A 273 13.08 -4.68 -8.69
C TYR A 273 11.57 -4.96 -8.73
N PHE A 274 10.80 -4.18 -9.50
CA PHE A 274 9.35 -4.33 -9.51
C PHE A 274 8.87 -5.16 -10.70
N ASP A 275 7.89 -6.02 -10.46
CA ASP A 275 7.33 -6.89 -11.50
C ASP A 275 6.21 -6.23 -12.28
N ALA A 276 6.20 -6.43 -13.61
CA ALA A 276 5.25 -5.80 -14.51
C ALA A 276 3.82 -6.35 -14.34
N ASN A 277 3.65 -7.67 -14.21
CA ASN A 277 2.33 -8.26 -13.98
C ASN A 277 1.77 -7.86 -12.61
N THR A 278 2.62 -7.79 -11.59
CA THR A 278 2.26 -7.23 -10.27
C THR A 278 1.75 -5.80 -10.40
N TYR A 279 2.41 -4.95 -11.19
CA TYR A 279 1.95 -3.57 -11.41
C TYR A 279 0.55 -3.52 -12.03
N LEU A 280 0.31 -4.37 -13.04
CA LEU A 280 -1.00 -4.47 -13.69
C LEU A 280 -2.08 -4.92 -12.70
N LEU A 281 -1.82 -5.95 -11.90
CA LEU A 281 -2.75 -6.46 -10.90
C LEU A 281 -3.09 -5.43 -9.82
N ILE A 282 -2.07 -4.80 -9.22
CA ILE A 282 -2.28 -3.84 -8.13
C ILE A 282 -3.04 -2.60 -8.63
N THR A 283 -2.73 -2.10 -9.82
CA THR A 283 -3.47 -0.95 -10.39
C THR A 283 -4.90 -1.32 -10.74
N ARG A 284 -5.20 -2.56 -11.13
CA ARG A 284 -6.58 -3.03 -11.29
C ARG A 284 -7.31 -3.19 -9.96
N ALA A 285 -6.65 -3.71 -8.94
CA ALA A 285 -7.24 -3.77 -7.59
C ALA A 285 -7.63 -2.38 -7.07
N LEU A 286 -6.79 -1.37 -7.33
CA LEU A 286 -7.10 0.03 -7.04
C LEU A 286 -8.32 0.54 -7.80
N ASP A 287 -8.39 0.28 -9.12
CA ASP A 287 -9.51 0.71 -9.97
C ASP A 287 -10.84 0.07 -9.53
N TYR A 288 -10.82 -1.17 -9.05
CA TYR A 288 -12.01 -1.92 -8.65
C TYR A 288 -12.53 -1.58 -7.25
N PHE A 289 -11.67 -1.00 -6.40
CA PHE A 289 -12.08 -0.68 -5.04
C PHE A 289 -13.13 0.43 -5.01
N ASP A 290 -14.37 0.06 -4.71
CA ASP A 290 -15.49 0.96 -4.48
C ASP A 290 -16.49 0.35 -3.50
N PRO A 291 -16.36 0.62 -2.19
CA PRO A 291 -17.26 0.06 -1.19
C PRO A 291 -18.72 0.53 -1.34
N ALA A 292 -18.96 1.66 -2.02
CA ALA A 292 -20.31 2.18 -2.23
C ALA A 292 -21.03 1.54 -3.43
N LEU A 293 -20.31 0.82 -4.31
CA LEU A 293 -20.87 0.26 -5.55
C LEU A 293 -22.09 -0.63 -5.27
N ALA A 294 -21.99 -1.54 -4.28
CA ALA A 294 -23.07 -2.44 -3.90
C ALA A 294 -24.27 -1.73 -3.25
N PHE A 295 -24.14 -0.44 -2.91
CA PHE A 295 -25.14 0.39 -2.26
C PHE A 295 -25.60 1.56 -3.16
N GLY A 296 -25.50 1.40 -4.48
CA GLY A 296 -25.90 2.43 -5.45
C GLY A 296 -25.14 3.74 -5.31
N GLY A 297 -23.88 3.70 -4.88
CA GLY A 297 -23.03 4.87 -4.65
C GLY A 297 -23.18 5.51 -3.26
N ASN A 298 -23.97 4.92 -2.36
CA ASN A 298 -24.18 5.45 -1.02
C ASN A 298 -23.10 4.94 -0.04
N LEU A 299 -22.06 5.75 0.15
CA LEU A 299 -20.92 5.41 1.01
C LEU A 299 -21.34 5.27 2.51
N ALA A 300 -22.32 6.05 2.96
CA ALA A 300 -22.80 5.94 4.34
C ALA A 300 -23.47 4.57 4.59
N GLN A 301 -24.23 4.05 3.62
CA GLN A 301 -24.79 2.70 3.73
C GLN A 301 -23.70 1.63 3.78
N ALA A 302 -22.62 1.79 3.00
CA ALA A 302 -21.50 0.87 3.06
C ALA A 302 -20.88 0.81 4.47
N PHE A 303 -20.68 1.96 5.13
CA PHE A 303 -20.10 2.01 6.48
C PHE A 303 -21.06 1.69 7.62
N ALA A 304 -22.32 1.39 7.38
CA ALA A 304 -23.29 1.11 8.44
C ALA A 304 -22.88 -0.07 9.37
N ALA A 305 -22.13 -1.03 8.87
CA ALA A 305 -21.63 -2.17 9.64
C ALA A 305 -20.45 -1.81 10.58
N ALA A 306 -19.77 -0.70 10.35
CA ALA A 306 -18.54 -0.30 11.06
C ALA A 306 -18.78 0.49 12.37
N ARG A 307 -19.96 0.38 12.98
CA ARG A 307 -20.40 1.22 14.11
C ARG A 307 -19.64 1.03 15.42
N ALA A 308 -19.02 -0.10 15.62
CA ALA A 308 -18.29 -0.42 16.85
C ALA A 308 -16.83 0.03 16.83
N GLN A 309 -16.37 0.69 15.75
CA GLN A 309 -14.96 1.04 15.54
C GLN A 309 -14.72 2.53 15.72
N ASN A 310 -13.46 2.87 16.02
CA ASN A 310 -12.98 4.24 16.06
C ASN A 310 -12.10 4.50 14.83
N PHE A 311 -12.26 5.67 14.22
CA PHE A 311 -11.51 6.01 13.00
C PHE A 311 -10.58 7.20 13.23
N LEU A 312 -9.39 7.13 12.64
CA LEU A 312 -8.57 8.29 12.32
C LEU A 312 -8.41 8.37 10.80
N ILE A 313 -8.81 9.49 10.23
CA ILE A 313 -8.59 9.81 8.82
C ILE A 313 -7.60 10.97 8.76
N VAL A 314 -6.50 10.79 8.00
CA VAL A 314 -5.47 11.82 7.82
C VAL A 314 -5.33 12.14 6.34
N SER A 315 -5.29 13.42 5.99
CA SER A 315 -5.00 13.92 4.65
C SER A 315 -3.94 15.01 4.66
N PHE A 316 -3.37 15.31 3.49
CA PHE A 316 -2.35 16.33 3.32
C PHE A 316 -2.81 17.38 2.31
N THR A 317 -2.60 18.66 2.62
CA THR A 317 -3.20 19.78 1.86
C THR A 317 -2.83 19.80 0.38
N THR A 318 -1.63 19.38 0.02
CA THR A 318 -1.13 19.39 -1.36
C THR A 318 -1.25 18.04 -2.08
N ASP A 319 -1.84 17.04 -1.43
CA ASP A 319 -2.13 15.76 -2.08
C ASP A 319 -3.29 15.94 -3.06
N TRP A 320 -2.97 16.03 -4.33
CA TRP A 320 -3.95 16.18 -5.40
C TRP A 320 -4.40 14.83 -5.98
N ARG A 321 -3.65 13.75 -5.71
CA ARG A 321 -4.01 12.39 -6.11
C ARG A 321 -5.14 11.82 -5.24
N PHE A 322 -5.00 11.95 -3.92
CA PHE A 322 -6.03 11.63 -2.92
C PHE A 322 -6.31 12.87 -2.07
N SER A 323 -6.95 13.86 -2.70
CA SER A 323 -7.13 15.17 -2.10
C SER A 323 -7.88 15.12 -0.77
N PRO A 324 -7.70 16.12 0.11
CA PRO A 324 -8.46 16.24 1.35
C PRO A 324 -9.97 16.13 1.17
N ALA A 325 -10.50 16.60 0.03
CA ALA A 325 -11.91 16.46 -0.30
C ALA A 325 -12.37 15.01 -0.34
N ARG A 326 -11.53 14.11 -0.89
CA ARG A 326 -11.82 12.67 -0.95
C ARG A 326 -11.80 12.01 0.43
N SER A 327 -10.87 12.41 1.29
CA SER A 327 -10.85 11.96 2.70
C SER A 327 -12.08 12.45 3.48
N ARG A 328 -12.53 13.69 3.22
CA ARG A 328 -13.75 14.23 3.85
C ARG A 328 -15.03 13.49 3.43
N GLU A 329 -15.08 12.84 2.27
CA GLU A 329 -16.20 11.95 1.91
C GLU A 329 -16.31 10.76 2.87
N ILE A 330 -15.16 10.16 3.24
CA ILE A 330 -15.10 9.08 4.23
C ILE A 330 -15.59 9.60 5.59
N VAL A 331 -15.05 10.73 6.04
CA VAL A 331 -15.44 11.37 7.31
C VAL A 331 -16.95 11.63 7.36
N LYS A 332 -17.50 12.22 6.28
CA LYS A 332 -18.93 12.47 6.19
C LYS A 332 -19.77 11.19 6.32
N ALA A 333 -19.39 10.15 5.60
CA ALA A 333 -20.10 8.86 5.65
C ALA A 333 -20.06 8.22 7.05
N LEU A 334 -18.94 8.37 7.79
CA LEU A 334 -18.82 7.91 9.17
C LEU A 334 -19.68 8.74 10.12
N VAL A 335 -19.67 10.06 10.00
CA VAL A 335 -20.50 10.98 10.81
C VAL A 335 -21.98 10.74 10.58
N ASP A 336 -22.43 10.52 9.34
CA ASP A 336 -23.82 10.21 8.98
C ASP A 336 -24.31 8.92 9.70
N ASN A 337 -23.39 7.98 9.98
CA ASN A 337 -23.64 6.76 10.75
C ASN A 337 -23.43 6.92 12.27
N ARG A 338 -23.06 8.11 12.77
CA ARG A 338 -22.69 8.36 14.17
C ARG A 338 -21.51 7.51 14.65
N ILE A 339 -20.57 7.20 13.74
CA ILE A 339 -19.35 6.46 14.04
C ILE A 339 -18.31 7.44 14.57
N ALA A 340 -17.56 7.04 15.61
CA ALA A 340 -16.49 7.84 16.18
C ALA A 340 -15.37 8.02 15.17
N VAL A 341 -15.12 9.26 14.75
CA VAL A 341 -14.07 9.60 13.78
C VAL A 341 -13.30 10.85 14.22
N SER A 342 -11.98 10.78 14.15
CA SER A 342 -11.08 11.93 14.19
C SER A 342 -10.57 12.22 12.78
N TYR A 343 -10.48 13.49 12.40
CA TYR A 343 -9.94 13.91 11.11
C TYR A 343 -8.81 14.90 11.33
N ALA A 344 -7.69 14.68 10.65
CA ALA A 344 -6.56 15.59 10.63
C ALA A 344 -6.17 15.92 9.18
N GLU A 345 -6.18 17.20 8.82
CA GLU A 345 -5.66 17.72 7.57
C GLU A 345 -4.33 18.41 7.84
N ILE A 346 -3.25 17.81 7.34
CA ILE A 346 -1.88 18.26 7.61
C ILE A 346 -1.42 19.19 6.48
N ALA A 347 -1.03 20.40 6.84
CA ALA A 347 -0.43 21.34 5.88
C ALA A 347 0.99 20.87 5.51
N ALA A 348 1.15 20.18 4.38
CA ALA A 348 2.44 19.67 3.91
C ALA A 348 2.61 19.97 2.41
N PRO A 349 3.82 20.37 1.96
CA PRO A 349 4.07 20.76 0.56
C PRO A 349 4.40 19.57 -0.35
N HIS A 350 4.45 18.34 0.17
CA HIS A 350 5.10 17.20 -0.50
C HIS A 350 4.16 16.34 -1.37
N GLY A 351 2.91 16.77 -1.56
CA GLY A 351 1.93 16.00 -2.34
C GLY A 351 1.52 14.71 -1.64
N HIS A 352 1.30 13.67 -2.43
CA HIS A 352 0.86 12.36 -1.92
C HIS A 352 1.91 11.67 -1.05
N ASP A 353 3.20 11.82 -1.38
CA ASP A 353 4.29 11.20 -0.62
C ASP A 353 4.48 11.75 0.81
N ALA A 354 3.74 12.81 1.18
CA ALA A 354 3.84 13.44 2.50
C ALA A 354 3.65 12.46 3.67
N PHE A 355 2.86 11.39 3.52
CA PHE A 355 2.65 10.40 4.57
C PHE A 355 3.88 9.51 4.83
N LEU A 356 4.85 9.49 3.92
CA LEU A 356 6.11 8.75 4.03
C LEU A 356 7.26 9.60 4.60
N LEU A 357 7.05 10.90 4.75
CA LEU A 357 8.09 11.84 5.14
C LEU A 357 7.95 12.24 6.61
N ASP A 358 9.06 12.75 7.17
CA ASP A 358 9.08 13.29 8.52
C ASP A 358 8.34 14.63 8.58
N ASP A 359 7.20 14.65 9.25
CA ASP A 359 6.46 15.86 9.61
C ASP A 359 6.02 15.76 11.08
N ALA A 360 6.48 16.70 11.91
CA ALA A 360 6.22 16.67 13.33
C ALA A 360 4.72 16.76 13.65
N ARG A 361 3.92 17.46 12.85
CA ARG A 361 2.46 17.60 13.05
C ARG A 361 1.77 16.26 12.78
N TYR A 362 2.12 15.62 11.68
CA TYR A 362 1.63 14.29 11.33
C TYR A 362 2.03 13.27 12.39
N HIS A 363 3.32 13.22 12.75
CA HIS A 363 3.82 12.28 13.76
C HIS A 363 3.18 12.51 15.13
N ASN A 364 2.89 13.76 15.53
CA ASN A 364 2.19 14.04 16.78
C ASN A 364 0.74 13.55 16.77
N VAL A 365 0.02 13.69 15.67
CA VAL A 365 -1.34 13.13 15.50
C VAL A 365 -1.30 11.60 15.64
N MET A 366 -0.34 10.94 14.98
CA MET A 366 -0.19 9.48 15.06
C MET A 366 0.18 9.05 16.48
N ARG A 367 1.13 9.71 17.14
CA ARG A 367 1.54 9.43 18.53
C ARG A 367 0.35 9.55 19.49
N ALA A 368 -0.37 10.65 19.47
CA ALA A 368 -1.54 10.86 20.32
C ALA A 368 -2.62 9.80 20.08
N THR A 369 -2.78 9.37 18.83
CA THR A 369 -3.73 8.30 18.47
C THR A 369 -3.29 6.97 19.04
N PHE A 370 -2.03 6.57 18.89
CA PHE A 370 -1.54 5.31 19.43
C PHE A 370 -1.46 5.31 20.97
N GLU A 371 -1.22 6.45 21.63
CA GLU A 371 -1.37 6.58 23.07
C GLU A 371 -2.79 6.28 23.53
N ARG A 372 -3.79 6.83 22.86
CA ARG A 372 -5.21 6.54 23.13
C ARG A 372 -5.52 5.05 22.91
N ILE A 373 -5.10 4.47 21.78
CA ILE A 373 -5.29 3.05 21.49
C ILE A 373 -4.66 2.17 22.55
N HIS A 374 -3.44 2.50 23.00
CA HIS A 374 -2.77 1.76 24.06
C HIS A 374 -3.56 1.76 25.37
N ASN A 375 -4.12 2.91 25.75
CA ASN A 375 -4.98 3.02 26.94
C ASN A 375 -6.27 2.20 26.79
N ASP A 376 -6.93 2.26 25.63
CA ASP A 376 -8.15 1.49 25.35
C ASP A 376 -7.93 -0.02 25.44
N VAL A 377 -6.76 -0.50 24.95
CA VAL A 377 -6.39 -1.93 25.00
C VAL A 377 -6.11 -2.42 26.41
N ARG A 378 -5.59 -1.56 27.30
CA ARG A 378 -5.26 -1.93 28.69
C ARG A 378 -6.46 -1.94 29.64
N THR A 379 -7.53 -1.29 29.29
CA THR A 379 -8.74 -1.14 30.12
C THR A 379 -9.82 -2.14 29.80
N THR A 380 -9.62 -2.97 28.81
CA THR A 380 -10.54 -4.05 28.39
C THR A 380 -10.02 -5.39 28.78
#